data_d87dcdaa51b2a5aa13bf6d6213ac2dbc
#
_entry.id   d87dcdaa51b2a5aa13bf6d6213ac2dbc
#
_cell.length_a   1.000
_cell.length_b   1.000
_cell.length_c   1.000
_cell.angle_alpha   90.00
_cell.angle_beta   90.00
_cell.angle_gamma   90.00
#
_symmetry.space_group_name_H-M   'P 1'
#
loop_
_entity.id
_entity.type
_entity.pdbx_description
1 polymer ?
#
loop_
_entity_poly.entity_id
_entity_poly.type
_entity_poly.pdbx_seq_one_letter_code
_entity_poly.pdbx_strand_id
1 'polypeptide(L)'
;MNHWLFKSEPASFSIDDLGKAPKQTTAWDGVRNYQARNMLRDSIKKGDLVFFYYSSCDVPGIAGIAGIAREGYPDVTAFDPKHHHYDPDSKKDAPSWFVVDVKLVRKFKRIITLDELRTHAANKLKDFVLLRRGNRLSVMPVTKKDWDFILALE
;
A
#
# COMPACT_ATOMS: atom_id res chain seq x y z
N MET A 1 -11.53 8.65 -9.41
CA MET A 1 -10.42 7.73 -9.14
C MET A 1 -9.46 8.40 -8.17
N ASN A 2 -9.12 7.71 -7.08
CA ASN A 2 -8.14 8.17 -6.11
C ASN A 2 -6.82 7.42 -6.25
N HIS A 3 -5.79 7.93 -5.61
CA HIS A 3 -4.45 7.39 -5.66
C HIS A 3 -3.93 7.14 -4.24
N TRP A 4 -3.21 6.05 -4.08
CA TRP A 4 -2.74 5.56 -2.78
C TRP A 4 -1.29 5.09 -2.86
N LEU A 5 -0.65 4.95 -1.70
CA LEU A 5 0.65 4.30 -1.58
C LEU A 5 0.52 3.23 -0.50
N PHE A 6 0.93 2.01 -0.84
CA PHE A 6 0.93 0.87 0.08
C PHE A 6 2.37 0.42 0.31
N LYS A 7 2.75 0.27 1.57
CA LYS A 7 4.08 -0.19 1.96
C LYS A 7 4.10 -1.70 2.11
N SER A 8 5.12 -2.34 1.52
CA SER A 8 5.41 -3.76 1.68
C SER A 8 6.90 -3.95 1.91
N GLU A 9 7.26 -4.91 2.76
CA GLU A 9 8.65 -5.33 2.91
C GLU A 9 8.97 -6.32 1.79
N PRO A 10 9.95 -6.03 0.90
CA PRO A 10 10.19 -6.88 -0.27
C PRO A 10 10.62 -8.31 0.07
N ALA A 11 11.24 -8.53 1.24
CA ALA A 11 11.58 -9.87 1.70
C ALA A 11 10.34 -10.71 2.05
N SER A 12 9.23 -10.06 2.43
CA SER A 12 7.97 -10.71 2.76
C SER A 12 7.05 -10.79 1.55
N PHE A 13 6.89 -9.70 0.81
CA PHE A 13 6.06 -9.67 -0.39
C PHE A 13 6.52 -8.56 -1.34
N SER A 14 7.14 -8.95 -2.46
CA SER A 14 7.64 -8.02 -3.48
C SER A 14 6.62 -7.82 -4.61
N ILE A 15 6.88 -6.83 -5.47
CA ILE A 15 6.07 -6.64 -6.67
C ILE A 15 6.20 -7.83 -7.63
N ASP A 16 7.34 -8.52 -7.62
CA ASP A 16 7.53 -9.75 -8.40
C ASP A 16 6.66 -10.88 -7.85
N ASP A 17 6.51 -10.97 -6.52
CA ASP A 17 5.59 -11.91 -5.88
C ASP A 17 4.15 -11.63 -6.29
N LEU A 18 3.75 -10.37 -6.37
CA LEU A 18 2.44 -9.98 -6.88
C LEU A 18 2.26 -10.44 -8.34
N GLY A 19 3.28 -10.27 -9.16
CA GLY A 19 3.26 -10.70 -10.56
C GLY A 19 3.11 -12.21 -10.73
N LYS A 20 3.55 -13.00 -9.74
CA LYS A 20 3.44 -14.47 -9.72
C LYS A 20 2.18 -14.97 -9.04
N ALA A 21 1.44 -14.11 -8.35
CA ALA A 21 0.20 -14.49 -7.67
C ALA A 21 -0.88 -14.87 -8.69
N PRO A 22 -1.84 -15.73 -8.31
CA PRO A 22 -2.95 -16.08 -9.19
C PRO A 22 -3.66 -14.83 -9.69
N LYS A 23 -3.81 -14.72 -11.03
CA LYS A 23 -4.38 -13.54 -11.70
C LYS A 23 -3.65 -12.22 -11.37
N GLN A 24 -2.38 -12.32 -10.92
CA GLN A 24 -1.56 -11.19 -10.48
C GLN A 24 -2.27 -10.32 -9.41
N THR A 25 -3.02 -10.98 -8.53
CA THR A 25 -3.88 -10.33 -7.55
C THR A 25 -3.65 -10.93 -6.17
N THR A 26 -3.68 -10.11 -5.14
CA THR A 26 -3.59 -10.56 -3.75
C THR A 26 -4.48 -9.71 -2.84
N ALA A 27 -4.93 -10.31 -1.74
CA ALA A 27 -5.55 -9.55 -0.65
C ALA A 27 -4.46 -8.83 0.13
N TRP A 28 -4.64 -7.54 0.36
CA TRP A 28 -3.67 -6.74 1.13
C TRP A 28 -3.97 -6.86 2.61
N ASP A 29 -3.49 -7.91 3.24
CA ASP A 29 -3.79 -8.29 4.62
C ASP A 29 -2.77 -7.74 5.62
N GLY A 30 -3.05 -7.96 6.90
CA GLY A 30 -2.10 -7.68 7.98
C GLY A 30 -1.98 -6.21 8.39
N VAL A 31 -2.81 -5.32 7.86
CA VAL A 31 -2.81 -3.92 8.28
C VAL A 31 -3.42 -3.81 9.66
N ARG A 32 -2.64 -3.34 10.64
CA ARG A 32 -3.02 -3.28 12.06
C ARG A 32 -2.90 -1.87 12.63
N ASN A 33 -3.32 -0.88 11.86
CA ASN A 33 -3.42 0.52 12.26
C ASN A 33 -4.85 0.99 11.95
N TYR A 34 -5.54 1.58 12.92
CA TYR A 34 -6.95 1.95 12.74
C TYR A 34 -7.15 3.03 11.69
N GLN A 35 -6.23 3.97 11.55
CA GLN A 35 -6.34 5.01 10.51
C GLN A 35 -6.23 4.39 9.11
N ALA A 36 -5.26 3.51 8.90
CA ALA A 36 -5.11 2.78 7.64
C ALA A 36 -6.31 1.86 7.40
N ARG A 37 -6.80 1.17 8.45
CA ARG A 37 -8.00 0.34 8.37
C ARG A 37 -9.20 1.12 7.87
N ASN A 38 -9.39 2.33 8.36
CA ASN A 38 -10.51 3.17 7.94
C ASN A 38 -10.42 3.50 6.45
N MET A 39 -9.22 3.73 5.92
CA MET A 39 -9.03 3.94 4.47
C MET A 39 -9.39 2.68 3.68
N LEU A 40 -8.90 1.50 4.12
CA LEU A 40 -9.18 0.22 3.47
C LEU A 40 -10.68 -0.10 3.46
N ARG A 41 -11.36 0.16 4.58
CA ARG A 41 -12.78 -0.13 4.74
C ARG A 41 -13.66 0.83 3.96
N ASP A 42 -13.36 2.15 4.00
CA ASP A 42 -14.32 3.19 3.64
C ASP A 42 -13.92 4.01 2.41
N SER A 43 -12.63 4.24 2.17
CA SER A 43 -12.17 5.27 1.23
C SER A 43 -11.61 4.71 -0.07
N ILE A 44 -10.96 3.56 -0.02
CA ILE A 44 -10.31 2.94 -1.17
C ILE A 44 -11.35 2.22 -2.01
N LYS A 45 -11.41 2.55 -3.31
CA LYS A 45 -12.46 2.05 -4.21
C LYS A 45 -11.85 1.28 -5.37
N LYS A 46 -12.64 0.34 -5.91
CA LYS A 46 -12.27 -0.41 -7.11
C LYS A 46 -11.92 0.58 -8.23
N GLY A 47 -10.80 0.32 -8.90
CA GLY A 47 -10.29 1.19 -9.96
C GLY A 47 -9.29 2.23 -9.49
N ASP A 48 -9.16 2.46 -8.18
CA ASP A 48 -8.11 3.33 -7.64
C ASP A 48 -6.74 2.74 -7.94
N LEU A 49 -5.72 3.60 -8.04
CA LEU A 49 -4.35 3.19 -8.32
C LEU A 49 -3.47 3.32 -7.08
N VAL A 50 -2.47 2.46 -7.00
CA VAL A 50 -1.61 2.30 -5.83
C VAL A 50 -0.15 2.31 -6.24
N PHE A 51 0.67 3.17 -5.63
CA PHE A 51 2.13 3.00 -5.67
C PHE A 51 2.52 1.85 -4.73
N PHE A 52 3.18 0.84 -5.28
CA PHE A 52 3.72 -0.29 -4.53
C PHE A 52 5.09 0.12 -3.99
N TYR A 53 5.19 0.36 -2.68
CA TYR A 53 6.37 0.93 -2.04
C TYR A 53 7.09 -0.11 -1.19
N TYR A 54 8.40 -0.21 -1.36
CA TYR A 54 9.28 -1.05 -0.53
C TYR A 54 9.74 -0.30 0.71
N SER A 55 9.46 -0.88 1.89
CA SER A 55 9.88 -0.36 3.19
C SER A 55 10.75 -1.37 3.92
N SER A 56 11.48 -0.91 4.95
CA SER A 56 12.30 -1.77 5.83
C SER A 56 13.28 -2.64 5.05
N CYS A 57 14.01 -2.04 4.12
CA CYS A 57 14.97 -2.73 3.25
C CYS A 57 16.13 -1.79 2.89
N ASP A 58 17.13 -2.33 2.19
CA ASP A 58 18.35 -1.57 1.84
C ASP A 58 18.06 -0.37 0.94
N VAL A 59 17.14 -0.54 -0.02
CA VAL A 59 16.80 0.51 -0.98
C VAL A 59 15.28 0.73 -0.96
N PRO A 60 14.75 1.49 0.01
CA PRO A 60 13.32 1.79 0.04
C PRO A 60 12.94 2.70 -1.13
N GLY A 61 11.73 2.50 -1.65
CA GLY A 61 11.24 3.28 -2.78
C GLY A 61 10.05 2.64 -3.47
N ILE A 62 9.58 3.30 -4.52
CA ILE A 62 8.40 2.86 -5.28
C ILE A 62 8.84 1.91 -6.37
N ALA A 63 8.31 0.69 -6.36
CA ALA A 63 8.70 -0.37 -7.28
C ALA A 63 7.77 -0.49 -8.49
N GLY A 64 6.56 0.04 -8.41
CA GLY A 64 5.60 -0.02 -9.51
C GLY A 64 4.21 0.41 -9.09
N ILE A 65 3.23 0.00 -9.90
CA ILE A 65 1.83 0.39 -9.75
C ILE A 65 0.96 -0.86 -9.66
N ALA A 66 0.03 -0.85 -8.72
CA ALA A 66 -1.06 -1.82 -8.63
C ALA A 66 -2.40 -1.07 -8.75
N GLY A 67 -3.47 -1.81 -9.01
CA GLY A 67 -4.82 -1.27 -9.04
C GLY A 67 -5.71 -1.99 -8.03
N ILE A 68 -6.73 -1.33 -7.55
CA ILE A 68 -7.69 -1.92 -6.62
C ILE A 68 -8.70 -2.76 -7.43
N ALA A 69 -8.67 -4.08 -7.20
CA ALA A 69 -9.53 -5.03 -7.88
C ALA A 69 -10.81 -5.36 -7.09
N ARG A 70 -10.78 -5.22 -5.76
CA ARG A 70 -11.93 -5.44 -4.89
C ARG A 70 -11.87 -4.48 -3.70
N GLU A 71 -13.00 -3.86 -3.38
CA GLU A 71 -13.14 -2.94 -2.26
C GLU A 71 -13.15 -3.66 -0.92
N GLY A 72 -13.06 -2.91 0.17
CA GLY A 72 -12.84 -3.39 1.51
C GLY A 72 -13.77 -4.51 1.96
N TYR A 73 -13.16 -5.56 2.52
CA TYR A 73 -13.86 -6.67 3.15
C TYR A 73 -13.03 -7.17 4.35
N PRO A 74 -13.63 -7.97 5.26
CA PRO A 74 -12.91 -8.37 6.47
C PRO A 74 -11.64 -9.16 6.20
N ASP A 75 -10.59 -8.84 6.96
CA ASP A 75 -9.32 -9.58 6.94
C ASP A 75 -9.49 -10.88 7.73
N VAL A 76 -9.67 -11.99 7.01
CA VAL A 76 -9.91 -13.31 7.63
C VAL A 76 -8.68 -13.84 8.37
N THR A 77 -7.47 -13.34 8.07
CA THR A 77 -6.27 -13.77 8.80
C THR A 77 -6.31 -13.37 10.26
N ALA A 78 -7.08 -12.35 10.62
CA ALA A 78 -7.27 -11.92 12.00
C ALA A 78 -8.01 -12.95 12.84
N PHE A 79 -8.75 -13.86 12.22
CA PHE A 79 -9.57 -14.87 12.92
C PHE A 79 -8.87 -16.22 13.07
N ASP A 80 -7.71 -16.42 12.44
CA ASP A 80 -6.99 -17.69 12.47
C ASP A 80 -5.91 -17.65 13.57
N PRO A 81 -6.09 -18.42 14.66
CA PRO A 81 -5.12 -18.44 15.77
C PRO A 81 -3.71 -18.90 15.36
N LYS A 82 -3.57 -19.56 14.22
CA LYS A 82 -2.27 -20.05 13.71
C LYS A 82 -1.58 -19.04 12.79
N HIS A 83 -2.28 -17.98 12.41
CA HIS A 83 -1.74 -16.96 11.50
C HIS A 83 -1.04 -15.87 12.30
N HIS A 84 0.11 -15.37 11.79
CA HIS A 84 0.84 -14.29 12.47
C HIS A 84 0.08 -12.96 12.52
N HIS A 85 -0.96 -12.79 11.70
CA HIS A 85 -1.86 -11.63 11.77
C HIS A 85 -3.05 -11.82 12.71
N TYR A 86 -3.08 -12.91 13.49
CA TYR A 86 -4.19 -13.20 14.40
C TYR A 86 -4.41 -12.08 15.41
N ASP A 87 -5.66 -11.67 15.57
CA ASP A 87 -6.10 -10.71 16.57
C ASP A 87 -7.27 -11.32 17.36
N PRO A 88 -7.05 -11.76 18.61
CA PRO A 88 -8.12 -12.37 19.41
C PRO A 88 -9.25 -11.40 19.76
N ASP A 89 -9.00 -10.09 19.67
CA ASP A 89 -10.02 -9.08 19.96
C ASP A 89 -10.91 -8.77 18.75
N SER A 90 -10.52 -9.21 17.55
CA SER A 90 -11.35 -9.05 16.35
C SER A 90 -12.37 -10.18 16.25
N LYS A 91 -13.64 -9.83 16.08
CA LYS A 91 -14.76 -10.79 16.04
C LYS A 91 -15.35 -10.87 14.64
N LYS A 92 -15.78 -12.07 14.25
CA LYS A 92 -16.34 -12.32 12.92
C LYS A 92 -17.61 -11.52 12.64
N ASP A 93 -18.42 -11.25 13.67
CA ASP A 93 -19.66 -10.48 13.56
C ASP A 93 -19.44 -8.97 13.65
N ALA A 94 -18.25 -8.56 14.11
CA ALA A 94 -17.84 -7.13 14.21
C ALA A 94 -16.33 -7.03 13.93
N PRO A 95 -15.89 -7.26 12.67
CA PRO A 95 -14.47 -7.32 12.35
C PRO A 95 -13.79 -5.97 12.54
N SER A 96 -12.58 -6.00 13.12
CA SER A 96 -11.76 -4.81 13.33
C SER A 96 -10.87 -4.49 12.12
N TRP A 97 -10.52 -5.50 11.33
CA TRP A 97 -9.50 -5.37 10.29
C TRP A 97 -10.06 -5.72 8.92
N PHE A 98 -9.61 -4.97 7.90
CA PHE A 98 -10.12 -5.05 6.53
C PHE A 98 -8.99 -5.15 5.54
N VAL A 99 -9.30 -5.71 4.38
CA VAL A 99 -8.41 -5.83 3.23
C VAL A 99 -9.08 -5.26 1.99
N VAL A 100 -8.26 -4.94 1.00
CA VAL A 100 -8.67 -4.74 -0.39
C VAL A 100 -7.87 -5.71 -1.24
N ASP A 101 -8.37 -6.06 -2.43
CA ASP A 101 -7.57 -6.82 -3.40
C ASP A 101 -6.83 -5.84 -4.30
N VAL A 102 -5.53 -6.09 -4.47
CA VAL A 102 -4.68 -5.34 -5.39
C VAL A 102 -4.22 -6.24 -6.52
N LYS A 103 -4.20 -5.70 -7.74
CA LYS A 103 -3.75 -6.37 -8.94
C LYS A 103 -2.59 -5.60 -9.56
N LEU A 104 -1.56 -6.33 -10.01
CA LEU A 104 -0.43 -5.70 -10.67
C LEU A 104 -0.89 -4.95 -11.93
N VAL A 105 -0.48 -3.69 -12.03
CA VAL A 105 -0.63 -2.88 -13.23
C VAL A 105 0.68 -2.84 -14.00
N ARG A 106 1.77 -2.41 -13.34
CA ARG A 106 3.06 -2.27 -14.02
C ARG A 106 4.20 -2.23 -13.00
N LYS A 107 5.25 -3.01 -13.25
CA LYS A 107 6.52 -2.88 -12.53
C LYS A 107 7.34 -1.78 -13.19
N PHE A 108 7.93 -0.89 -12.38
CA PHE A 108 8.83 0.15 -12.89
C PHE A 108 10.14 -0.44 -13.39
N LYS A 109 10.77 0.22 -14.35
CA LYS A 109 12.09 -0.16 -14.87
C LYS A 109 13.18 0.00 -13.83
N ARG A 110 13.00 0.92 -12.89
CA ARG A 110 13.87 1.17 -11.75
C ARG A 110 13.03 1.50 -10.53
N ILE A 111 13.58 1.33 -9.35
CA ILE A 111 12.94 1.80 -8.12
C ILE A 111 13.12 3.32 -8.05
N ILE A 112 12.02 4.05 -7.85
CA ILE A 112 12.09 5.48 -7.51
C ILE A 112 12.38 5.53 -6.02
N THR A 113 13.62 5.81 -5.65
CA THR A 113 14.09 5.65 -4.28
C THR A 113 13.53 6.72 -3.35
N LEU A 114 13.43 6.36 -2.06
CA LEU A 114 13.06 7.32 -1.02
C LEU A 114 14.04 8.50 -0.99
N ASP A 115 15.33 8.25 -1.18
CA ASP A 115 16.33 9.32 -1.22
C ASP A 115 16.07 10.31 -2.36
N GLU A 116 15.72 9.80 -3.53
CA GLU A 116 15.33 10.66 -4.66
C GLU A 116 14.07 11.46 -4.35
N LEU A 117 13.04 10.82 -3.77
CA LEU A 117 11.80 11.51 -3.38
C LEU A 117 12.09 12.64 -2.38
N ARG A 118 12.99 12.40 -1.42
CA ARG A 118 13.35 13.40 -0.41
C ARG A 118 14.04 14.63 -1.00
N THR A 119 14.70 14.52 -2.15
CA THR A 119 15.28 15.70 -2.81
C THR A 119 14.23 16.72 -3.24
N HIS A 120 12.97 16.30 -3.35
CA HIS A 120 11.84 17.16 -3.73
C HIS A 120 10.96 17.56 -2.54
N ALA A 121 11.34 17.18 -1.32
CA ALA A 121 10.52 17.38 -0.11
C ALA A 121 10.26 18.87 0.20
N ALA A 122 11.18 19.77 -0.16
CA ALA A 122 11.04 21.18 0.12
C ALA A 122 10.25 21.96 -0.96
N ASN A 123 9.92 21.31 -2.08
CA ASN A 123 9.25 21.98 -3.21
C ASN A 123 8.12 21.13 -3.81
N LYS A 124 8.38 20.34 -4.84
CA LYS A 124 7.34 19.61 -5.58
C LYS A 124 6.57 18.57 -4.76
N LEU A 125 7.22 17.97 -3.76
CA LEU A 125 6.61 16.95 -2.88
C LEU A 125 6.45 17.43 -1.44
N LYS A 126 6.34 18.73 -1.21
CA LYS A 126 6.24 19.31 0.15
C LYS A 126 5.05 18.79 0.96
N ASP A 127 3.97 18.40 0.30
CA ASP A 127 2.76 17.90 0.94
C ASP A 127 2.58 16.39 0.83
N PHE A 128 3.57 15.69 0.27
CA PHE A 128 3.50 14.24 0.10
C PHE A 128 3.54 13.53 1.47
N VAL A 129 2.48 12.77 1.76
CA VAL A 129 2.28 12.15 3.08
C VAL A 129 3.44 11.24 3.48
N LEU A 130 4.00 10.47 2.53
CA LEU A 130 5.13 9.59 2.79
C LEU A 130 6.32 10.31 3.44
N LEU A 131 6.57 11.55 3.04
CA LEU A 131 7.74 12.33 3.48
C LEU A 131 7.48 13.12 4.75
N ARG A 132 6.27 13.09 5.31
CA ARG A 132 5.95 13.77 6.56
C ARG A 132 6.72 13.13 7.72
N ARG A 133 7.30 13.99 8.55
CA ARG A 133 8.02 13.56 9.74
C ARG A 133 7.09 12.77 10.66
N GLY A 134 7.56 11.60 11.13
CA GLY A 134 6.79 10.76 12.05
C GLY A 134 5.67 9.97 11.40
N ASN A 135 5.55 9.98 10.08
CA ASN A 135 4.55 9.16 9.39
C ASN A 135 4.89 7.68 9.53
N ARG A 136 3.94 6.90 10.07
CA ARG A 136 4.07 5.44 10.25
C ARG A 136 2.97 4.66 9.54
N LEU A 137 2.19 5.32 8.70
CA LEU A 137 1.12 4.66 7.96
C LEU A 137 1.71 3.72 6.91
N SER A 138 1.12 2.53 6.79
CA SER A 138 1.45 1.57 5.72
C SER A 138 0.54 1.73 4.50
N VAL A 139 -0.56 2.47 4.65
CA VAL A 139 -1.50 2.82 3.60
C VAL A 139 -1.75 4.31 3.73
N MET A 140 -1.61 5.07 2.64
CA MET A 140 -1.78 6.52 2.68
C MET A 140 -2.27 7.05 1.36
N PRO A 141 -2.98 8.21 1.38
CA PRO A 141 -3.41 8.85 0.15
C PRO A 141 -2.24 9.53 -0.57
N VAL A 142 -2.36 9.62 -1.88
CA VAL A 142 -1.44 10.37 -2.76
C VAL A 142 -2.31 11.30 -3.59
N THR A 143 -1.99 12.60 -3.61
CA THR A 143 -2.71 13.54 -4.47
C THR A 143 -2.38 13.24 -5.94
N LYS A 144 -3.30 13.59 -6.84
CA LYS A 144 -3.04 13.41 -8.26
C LYS A 144 -1.80 14.21 -8.72
N LYS A 145 -1.59 15.39 -8.16
CA LYS A 145 -0.41 16.22 -8.43
C LYS A 145 0.88 15.48 -8.08
N ASP A 146 0.95 14.89 -6.89
CA ASP A 146 2.13 14.14 -6.45
C ASP A 146 2.29 12.85 -7.27
N TRP A 147 1.20 12.18 -7.57
CA TRP A 147 1.18 10.99 -8.40
C TRP A 147 1.80 11.27 -9.79
N ASP A 148 1.33 12.30 -10.47
CA ASP A 148 1.80 12.66 -11.81
C ASP A 148 3.27 13.09 -11.78
N PHE A 149 3.68 13.85 -10.76
CA PHE A 149 5.07 14.27 -10.61
C PHE A 149 6.00 13.05 -10.45
N ILE A 150 5.62 12.12 -9.59
CA ILE A 150 6.42 10.91 -9.33
C ILE A 150 6.51 10.02 -10.57
N LEU A 151 5.41 9.84 -11.31
CA LEU A 151 5.45 9.09 -12.57
C LEU A 151 6.43 9.68 -13.57
N ALA A 152 6.57 11.00 -13.60
CA ALA A 152 7.51 11.68 -14.51
C ALA A 152 8.97 11.47 -14.12
N LEU A 153 9.26 10.97 -12.90
CA LEU A 153 10.62 10.68 -12.46
C LEU A 153 11.14 9.35 -12.99
N GLU A 154 10.27 8.45 -13.38
CA GLU A 154 10.62 7.10 -13.84
C GLU A 154 11.48 7.08 -15.09
#